data_561e441a6e4947ac5e3f0446b8d71735
#
_entry.id   561e441a6e4947ac5e3f0446b8d71735
#
_cell.length_a   1.000
_cell.length_b   1.000
_cell.length_c   1.000
_cell.angle_alpha   90.00
_cell.angle_beta   90.00
_cell.angle_gamma   90.00
#
_symmetry.space_group_name_H-M   'P 1'
#
loop_
_entity.id
_entity.type
_entity.pdbx_description
1 polymer ?
#
loop_
_entity_poly.entity_id
_entity_poly.type
_entity_poly.pdbx_seq_one_letter_code
_entity_poly.pdbx_strand_id
1 'polypeptide(L)'
;MPLTTDRAKPAVPFAGSYRLVDFALSNLINSGLRRIVVLTQYKSHSMDRHISQTWRMSPLIGGYVTSVPAQQRLGKRWYTGSADAILQSMNALSDERPDYVVVVGADHVYRMDFDQMLQSHIESGLEATVAAIRQPLSLATQFGVIAVDKDQPKKILEFREKPRDPEPVPGDDTQALVSMGNYIFNAQALIDAIERDALDETSTHDMGGDIIPYFVEQGTAGAYDFTFNKIPGATERDRSYWRDVGTIDSYYDAHMDLISTMPIFNLYNDQWPVFNQQINMAPAKFIHDSEGNQGRTHDSIVSLGVVVSGAVIERSVLSPNVRVFSRSLVTDSVILDNVEIGVGC
;
A
#
# COMPACT_ATOMS: atom_id res chain seq x y z
N MET A 1 -13.85 -11.63 -1.68
CA MET A 1 -14.34 -10.23 -1.77
C MET A 1 -14.63 -9.90 -3.22
N PRO A 2 -15.70 -9.17 -3.56
CA PRO A 2 -16.06 -8.90 -4.97
C PRO A 2 -14.96 -8.14 -5.72
N LEU A 3 -14.20 -7.26 -5.07
CA LEU A 3 -13.14 -6.46 -5.68
C LEU A 3 -11.90 -7.28 -6.09
N THR A 4 -11.71 -8.47 -5.53
CA THR A 4 -10.56 -9.35 -5.76
C THR A 4 -10.92 -10.66 -6.48
N THR A 5 -12.13 -10.75 -7.05
CA THR A 5 -12.56 -11.95 -7.79
C THR A 5 -11.64 -12.23 -8.98
N ASP A 6 -11.22 -11.20 -9.72
CA ASP A 6 -10.44 -11.33 -10.95
C ASP A 6 -9.07 -10.67 -10.90
N ARG A 7 -8.67 -10.13 -9.73
CA ARG A 7 -7.41 -9.38 -9.56
C ARG A 7 -6.82 -9.55 -8.16
N ALA A 8 -5.52 -9.39 -8.04
CA ALA A 8 -4.84 -9.30 -6.75
C ALA A 8 -5.25 -8.02 -5.99
N LYS A 9 -5.23 -8.02 -4.64
CA LYS A 9 -5.62 -6.88 -3.80
C LYS A 9 -4.88 -5.58 -4.17
N PRO A 10 -3.54 -5.56 -4.39
CA PRO A 10 -2.84 -4.35 -4.77
C PRO A 10 -3.26 -3.77 -6.14
N ALA A 11 -3.91 -4.57 -7.01
CA ALA A 11 -4.43 -4.12 -8.31
C ALA A 11 -5.86 -3.55 -8.24
N VAL A 12 -6.46 -3.47 -7.05
CA VAL A 12 -7.80 -2.89 -6.88
C VAL A 12 -7.75 -1.39 -7.18
N PRO A 13 -8.69 -0.87 -8.02
CA PRO A 13 -8.81 0.57 -8.27
C PRO A 13 -9.09 1.34 -6.98
N PHE A 14 -8.49 2.51 -6.84
CA PHE A 14 -8.63 3.37 -5.67
C PHE A 14 -8.66 4.84 -6.09
N ALA A 15 -9.41 5.68 -5.38
CA ALA A 15 -9.50 7.13 -5.60
C ALA A 15 -9.74 7.53 -7.06
N GLY A 16 -10.53 6.74 -7.79
CA GLY A 16 -10.86 6.95 -9.20
C GLY A 16 -9.79 6.45 -10.16
N SER A 17 -8.61 7.06 -10.18
CA SER A 17 -7.59 6.81 -11.23
C SER A 17 -6.38 5.99 -10.77
N TYR A 18 -6.28 5.65 -9.49
CA TYR A 18 -5.14 4.93 -8.90
C TYR A 18 -5.45 3.44 -8.71
N ARG A 19 -4.40 2.69 -8.36
CA ARG A 19 -4.49 1.36 -7.77
C ARG A 19 -3.76 1.37 -6.42
N LEU A 20 -4.08 0.45 -5.52
CA LEU A 20 -3.45 0.43 -4.20
C LEU A 20 -1.92 0.35 -4.27
N VAL A 21 -1.37 -0.43 -5.20
CA VAL A 21 0.09 -0.52 -5.42
C VAL A 21 0.74 0.82 -5.74
N ASP A 22 0.02 1.76 -6.35
CA ASP A 22 0.58 3.07 -6.74
C ASP A 22 1.03 3.89 -5.52
N PHE A 23 0.40 3.70 -4.36
CA PHE A 23 0.81 4.36 -3.11
C PHE A 23 2.18 3.87 -2.64
N ALA A 24 2.37 2.56 -2.56
CA ALA A 24 3.65 1.98 -2.16
C ALA A 24 4.77 2.34 -3.15
N LEU A 25 4.52 2.18 -4.45
CA LEU A 25 5.51 2.49 -5.50
C LEU A 25 5.85 3.99 -5.53
N SER A 26 4.87 4.87 -5.34
CA SER A 26 5.10 6.32 -5.28
C SER A 26 5.98 6.69 -4.10
N ASN A 27 5.76 6.10 -2.93
CA ASN A 27 6.60 6.33 -1.75
C ASN A 27 8.05 5.93 -2.01
N LEU A 28 8.28 4.74 -2.59
CA LEU A 28 9.63 4.28 -2.93
C LEU A 28 10.33 5.21 -3.92
N ILE A 29 9.64 5.62 -4.99
CA ILE A 29 10.20 6.52 -6.01
C ILE A 29 10.50 7.92 -5.43
N ASN A 30 9.56 8.48 -4.66
CA ASN A 30 9.75 9.79 -4.01
C ASN A 30 10.91 9.74 -3.00
N SER A 31 11.15 8.62 -2.34
CA SER A 31 12.30 8.38 -1.45
C SER A 31 13.62 8.13 -2.20
N GLY A 32 13.63 8.22 -3.54
CA GLY A 32 14.83 7.99 -4.34
C GLY A 32 15.17 6.52 -4.63
N LEU A 33 14.36 5.58 -4.17
CA LEU A 33 14.53 4.14 -4.41
C LEU A 33 14.01 3.79 -5.80
N ARG A 34 14.89 3.42 -6.72
CA ARG A 34 14.56 3.32 -8.15
C ARG A 34 14.69 1.91 -8.74
N ARG A 35 15.17 0.93 -7.97
CA ARG A 35 15.30 -0.46 -8.39
C ARG A 35 14.27 -1.27 -7.63
N ILE A 36 13.11 -1.45 -8.26
CA ILE A 36 11.93 -1.99 -7.60
C ILE A 36 11.47 -3.26 -8.31
N VAL A 37 11.33 -4.33 -7.53
CA VAL A 37 10.78 -5.61 -7.97
C VAL A 37 9.44 -5.82 -7.30
N VAL A 38 8.39 -6.03 -8.07
CA VAL A 38 7.04 -6.34 -7.59
C VAL A 38 6.81 -7.84 -7.75
N LEU A 39 6.84 -8.56 -6.63
CA LEU A 39 6.60 -10.00 -6.62
C LEU A 39 5.11 -10.28 -6.74
N THR A 40 4.71 -11.00 -7.78
CA THR A 40 3.31 -11.31 -8.06
C THR A 40 3.06 -12.82 -8.11
N GLN A 41 1.84 -13.24 -7.78
CA GLN A 41 1.48 -14.63 -7.78
C GLN A 41 0.28 -14.89 -8.71
N TYR A 42 -0.82 -15.45 -8.20
CA TYR A 42 -2.03 -15.68 -8.99
C TYR A 42 -2.81 -14.39 -9.25
N LYS A 43 -3.63 -14.37 -10.32
CA LYS A 43 -4.41 -13.19 -10.75
C LYS A 43 -3.53 -11.95 -11.02
N SER A 44 -2.27 -12.17 -11.42
CA SER A 44 -1.28 -11.10 -11.61
C SER A 44 -1.50 -10.28 -12.88
N HIS A 45 -2.21 -10.81 -13.87
CA HIS A 45 -2.34 -10.18 -15.21
C HIS A 45 -2.69 -8.68 -15.16
N SER A 46 -3.68 -8.29 -14.33
CA SER A 46 -4.07 -6.88 -14.22
C SER A 46 -3.00 -6.03 -13.53
N MET A 47 -2.22 -6.62 -12.61
CA MET A 47 -1.09 -5.98 -11.94
C MET A 47 0.08 -5.81 -12.90
N ASP A 48 0.49 -6.88 -13.59
CA ASP A 48 1.61 -6.87 -14.52
C ASP A 48 1.36 -5.87 -15.65
N ARG A 49 0.12 -5.84 -16.17
CA ARG A 49 -0.30 -4.85 -17.17
C ARG A 49 -0.20 -3.42 -16.61
N HIS A 50 -0.68 -3.17 -15.41
CA HIS A 50 -0.64 -1.85 -14.79
C HIS A 50 0.81 -1.38 -14.58
N ILE A 51 1.67 -2.22 -14.01
CA ILE A 51 3.08 -1.90 -13.80
C ILE A 51 3.77 -1.59 -15.12
N SER A 52 3.62 -2.46 -16.11
CA SER A 52 4.27 -2.29 -17.42
C SER A 52 3.80 -1.05 -18.19
N GLN A 53 2.60 -0.56 -17.94
CA GLN A 53 2.05 0.64 -18.60
C GLN A 53 2.30 1.93 -17.84
N THR A 54 2.27 1.89 -16.51
CA THR A 54 2.32 3.06 -15.63
C THR A 54 3.75 3.37 -15.18
N TRP A 55 4.49 2.34 -14.76
CA TRP A 55 5.74 2.49 -14.02
C TRP A 55 6.99 2.31 -14.90
N ARG A 56 6.97 2.96 -16.07
CA ARG A 56 8.10 2.94 -17.01
C ARG A 56 9.13 3.97 -16.59
N MET A 57 10.29 3.50 -16.15
CA MET A 57 11.43 4.36 -15.86
C MET A 57 12.37 4.43 -17.07
N SER A 58 13.10 5.53 -17.18
CA SER A 58 14.11 5.65 -18.21
C SER A 58 15.32 4.77 -17.89
N PRO A 59 15.74 3.87 -18.79
CA PRO A 59 16.95 3.06 -18.58
C PRO A 59 18.21 3.89 -18.40
N LEU A 60 18.23 5.13 -18.91
CA LEU A 60 19.38 6.04 -18.81
C LEU A 60 19.70 6.46 -17.38
N ILE A 61 18.74 6.40 -16.47
CA ILE A 61 18.95 6.76 -15.05
C ILE A 61 19.15 5.53 -14.14
N GLY A 62 19.25 4.32 -14.74
CA GLY A 62 19.56 3.09 -14.03
C GLY A 62 18.46 2.58 -13.10
N GLY A 63 17.22 3.08 -13.26
CA GLY A 63 16.06 2.66 -12.46
C GLY A 63 15.11 1.78 -13.24
N TYR A 64 14.38 0.93 -12.52
CA TYR A 64 13.30 0.12 -13.08
C TYR A 64 12.23 -0.21 -12.04
N VAL A 65 11.02 -0.43 -12.51
CA VAL A 65 9.95 -1.11 -11.77
C VAL A 65 9.54 -2.31 -12.60
N THR A 66 9.75 -3.50 -12.10
CA THR A 66 9.45 -4.75 -12.82
C THR A 66 8.60 -5.68 -11.99
N SER A 67 7.66 -6.33 -12.65
CA SER A 67 6.85 -7.41 -12.05
C SER A 67 7.54 -8.74 -12.30
N VAL A 68 7.68 -9.54 -11.24
CA VAL A 68 8.23 -10.88 -11.28
C VAL A 68 7.18 -11.86 -10.77
N PRO A 69 6.50 -12.58 -11.67
CA PRO A 69 5.54 -13.61 -11.27
C PRO A 69 6.26 -14.85 -10.71
N ALA A 70 5.54 -15.64 -9.92
CA ALA A 70 6.03 -16.91 -9.39
C ALA A 70 6.53 -17.82 -10.53
N GLN A 71 7.83 -18.07 -10.56
CA GLN A 71 8.50 -18.81 -11.66
C GLN A 71 8.69 -20.30 -11.38
N GLN A 72 8.19 -20.79 -10.24
CA GLN A 72 8.29 -22.20 -9.84
C GLN A 72 9.73 -22.76 -9.85
N ARG A 73 10.72 -21.95 -9.49
CA ARG A 73 12.15 -22.32 -9.52
C ARG A 73 12.51 -23.42 -8.52
N LEU A 74 11.80 -23.48 -7.39
CA LEU A 74 11.99 -24.49 -6.34
C LEU A 74 10.92 -25.60 -6.41
N GLY A 75 10.51 -26.00 -7.61
CA GLY A 75 9.48 -27.01 -7.84
C GLY A 75 8.14 -26.42 -8.30
N LYS A 76 7.18 -27.29 -8.60
CA LYS A 76 5.84 -26.89 -9.09
C LYS A 76 4.95 -26.41 -7.94
N ARG A 77 5.37 -25.35 -7.24
CA ARG A 77 4.59 -24.75 -6.15
C ARG A 77 4.50 -23.24 -6.27
N TRP A 78 3.41 -22.69 -5.75
CA TRP A 78 3.24 -21.27 -5.55
C TRP A 78 4.09 -20.80 -4.35
N TYR A 79 4.20 -19.47 -4.17
CA TYR A 79 4.77 -18.92 -2.95
C TYR A 79 3.95 -19.39 -1.74
N THR A 80 4.60 -19.94 -0.75
CA THR A 80 3.95 -20.39 0.49
C THR A 80 3.77 -19.23 1.48
N GLY A 81 4.64 -18.21 1.38
CA GLY A 81 4.60 -17.01 2.19
C GLY A 81 5.38 -15.87 1.54
N SER A 82 5.44 -14.72 2.19
CA SER A 82 6.13 -13.54 1.70
C SER A 82 7.66 -13.72 1.67
N ALA A 83 8.23 -14.46 2.61
CA ALA A 83 9.66 -14.81 2.61
C ALA A 83 10.01 -15.79 1.48
N ASP A 84 9.16 -16.78 1.21
CA ASP A 84 9.35 -17.70 0.09
C ASP A 84 9.26 -16.98 -1.27
N ALA A 85 8.47 -15.93 -1.38
CA ALA A 85 8.43 -15.09 -2.59
C ALA A 85 9.79 -14.43 -2.86
N ILE A 86 10.47 -13.94 -1.82
CA ILE A 86 11.81 -13.36 -1.92
C ILE A 86 12.82 -14.46 -2.24
N LEU A 87 12.76 -15.61 -1.57
CA LEU A 87 13.63 -16.76 -1.83
C LEU A 87 13.59 -17.18 -3.31
N GLN A 88 12.40 -17.36 -3.88
CA GLN A 88 12.22 -17.74 -5.28
C GLN A 88 12.66 -16.64 -6.26
N SER A 89 12.89 -15.43 -5.77
CA SER A 89 13.35 -14.26 -6.54
C SER A 89 14.76 -13.81 -6.16
N MET A 90 15.52 -14.64 -5.46
CA MET A 90 16.87 -14.35 -4.92
C MET A 90 17.86 -13.86 -6.00
N ASN A 91 17.68 -14.29 -7.26
CA ASN A 91 18.49 -13.80 -8.37
C ASN A 91 18.41 -12.29 -8.56
N ALA A 92 17.26 -11.66 -8.27
CA ALA A 92 17.16 -10.21 -8.35
C ALA A 92 18.08 -9.50 -7.35
N LEU A 93 18.23 -10.05 -6.13
CA LEU A 93 19.19 -9.55 -5.14
C LEU A 93 20.63 -9.85 -5.55
N SER A 94 20.90 -11.05 -6.08
CA SER A 94 22.24 -11.47 -6.52
C SER A 94 22.75 -10.63 -7.69
N ASP A 95 21.88 -10.24 -8.61
CA ASP A 95 22.24 -9.44 -9.78
C ASP A 95 22.55 -7.97 -9.38
N GLU A 96 21.76 -7.42 -8.47
CA GLU A 96 21.87 -6.02 -8.03
C GLU A 96 22.88 -5.78 -6.90
N ARG A 97 23.16 -6.80 -6.08
CA ARG A 97 24.08 -6.76 -4.92
C ARG A 97 23.88 -5.52 -4.05
N PRO A 98 22.66 -5.28 -3.54
CA PRO A 98 22.40 -4.13 -2.69
C PRO A 98 23.05 -4.30 -1.31
N ASP A 99 23.37 -3.18 -0.64
CA ASP A 99 23.74 -3.20 0.77
C ASP A 99 22.52 -3.35 1.67
N TYR A 100 21.39 -2.76 1.26
CA TYR A 100 20.11 -2.77 1.99
C TYR A 100 18.95 -3.17 1.09
N VAL A 101 17.97 -3.85 1.69
CA VAL A 101 16.73 -4.26 1.01
C VAL A 101 15.53 -3.68 1.75
N VAL A 102 14.67 -2.98 1.02
CA VAL A 102 13.39 -2.47 1.52
C VAL A 102 12.28 -3.42 1.06
N VAL A 103 11.55 -3.99 1.99
CA VAL A 103 10.41 -4.88 1.72
C VAL A 103 9.14 -4.16 2.16
N VAL A 104 8.17 -4.01 1.26
CA VAL A 104 6.93 -3.26 1.53
C VAL A 104 5.69 -4.04 1.14
N GLY A 105 4.64 -3.91 1.96
CA GLY A 105 3.28 -4.31 1.59
C GLY A 105 2.71 -3.35 0.54
N ALA A 106 2.01 -3.89 -0.46
CA ALA A 106 1.52 -3.12 -1.61
C ALA A 106 0.00 -2.86 -1.57
N ASP A 107 -0.64 -2.96 -0.42
CA ASP A 107 -2.09 -2.94 -0.24
C ASP A 107 -2.60 -1.95 0.83
N HIS A 108 -1.74 -1.01 1.22
CA HIS A 108 -2.04 0.05 2.18
C HIS A 108 -2.06 1.43 1.53
N VAL A 109 -2.85 2.35 2.09
CA VAL A 109 -2.90 3.75 1.68
C VAL A 109 -2.16 4.58 2.72
N TYR A 110 -1.02 5.18 2.33
CA TYR A 110 -0.16 5.98 3.20
C TYR A 110 0.85 6.79 2.39
N ARG A 111 1.49 7.76 3.04
CA ARG A 111 2.71 8.41 2.54
C ARG A 111 3.86 8.16 3.50
N MET A 112 5.00 7.78 2.96
CA MET A 112 6.20 7.50 3.72
C MET A 112 7.44 7.84 2.91
N ASP A 113 8.39 8.51 3.54
CA ASP A 113 9.74 8.67 3.06
C ASP A 113 10.60 7.54 3.64
N PHE A 114 10.92 6.58 2.79
CA PHE A 114 11.74 5.42 3.16
C PHE A 114 13.22 5.77 3.33
N ASP A 115 13.71 6.90 2.77
CA ASP A 115 15.08 7.34 3.02
C ASP A 115 15.29 7.69 4.50
N GLN A 116 14.32 8.35 5.15
CA GLN A 116 14.39 8.63 6.58
C GLN A 116 14.43 7.34 7.42
N MET A 117 13.67 6.32 7.03
CA MET A 117 13.72 5.02 7.69
C MET A 117 15.06 4.32 7.44
N LEU A 118 15.59 4.40 6.22
CA LEU A 118 16.89 3.83 5.87
C LEU A 118 18.04 4.50 6.65
N GLN A 119 18.05 5.82 6.76
CA GLN A 119 19.04 6.53 7.57
C GLN A 119 18.96 6.08 9.04
N SER A 120 17.74 5.97 9.59
CA SER A 120 17.55 5.48 10.96
C SER A 120 18.02 4.03 11.15
N HIS A 121 17.83 3.16 10.14
CA HIS A 121 18.32 1.80 10.11
C HIS A 121 19.85 1.75 10.15
N ILE A 122 20.52 2.51 9.27
CA ILE A 122 21.98 2.59 9.21
C ILE A 122 22.56 3.09 10.54
N GLU A 123 21.99 4.17 11.10
CA GLU A 123 22.41 4.73 12.38
C GLU A 123 22.25 3.75 13.56
N SER A 124 21.24 2.88 13.50
CA SER A 124 20.98 1.90 14.56
C SER A 124 22.02 0.79 14.61
N GLY A 125 22.65 0.47 13.49
CA GLY A 125 23.56 -0.66 13.33
C GLY A 125 22.88 -2.03 13.45
N LEU A 126 21.53 -2.08 13.46
CA LEU A 126 20.77 -3.31 13.53
C LEU A 126 20.62 -3.96 12.16
N GLU A 127 20.26 -5.24 12.10
CA GLU A 127 20.17 -6.00 10.85
C GLU A 127 18.78 -5.93 10.20
N ALA A 128 17.75 -5.70 11.02
CA ALA A 128 16.38 -5.53 10.57
C ALA A 128 15.71 -4.32 11.24
N THR A 129 14.91 -3.57 10.50
CA THR A 129 14.09 -2.47 11.04
C THR A 129 12.66 -2.61 10.54
N VAL A 130 11.70 -2.54 11.46
CA VAL A 130 10.26 -2.62 11.19
C VAL A 130 9.66 -1.23 11.29
N ALA A 131 8.95 -0.76 10.26
CA ALA A 131 8.13 0.44 10.37
C ALA A 131 6.92 0.15 11.27
N ALA A 132 6.75 0.98 12.29
CA ALA A 132 5.76 0.78 13.34
C ALA A 132 4.86 2.01 13.50
N ILE A 133 3.59 1.78 13.78
CA ILE A 133 2.59 2.83 14.02
C ILE A 133 1.74 2.47 15.24
N ARG A 134 1.24 3.48 15.95
CA ARG A 134 0.29 3.29 17.04
C ARG A 134 -1.11 3.09 16.50
N GLN A 135 -1.79 2.05 16.98
CA GLN A 135 -3.18 1.74 16.65
C GLN A 135 -3.98 1.43 17.91
N PRO A 136 -5.29 1.70 17.93
CA PRO A 136 -6.16 1.28 19.02
C PRO A 136 -6.04 -0.23 19.27
N LEU A 137 -6.04 -0.66 20.54
CA LEU A 137 -5.95 -2.08 20.92
C LEU A 137 -6.99 -2.96 20.20
N SER A 138 -8.20 -2.43 19.97
CA SER A 138 -9.27 -3.14 19.25
C SER A 138 -8.92 -3.51 17.80
N LEU A 139 -8.02 -2.76 17.16
CA LEU A 139 -7.56 -3.01 15.81
C LEU A 139 -6.22 -3.77 15.77
N ALA A 140 -5.45 -3.72 16.86
CA ALA A 140 -4.11 -4.30 16.91
C ALA A 140 -4.08 -5.83 16.70
N THR A 141 -5.19 -6.52 16.99
CA THR A 141 -5.35 -7.96 16.73
C THR A 141 -5.24 -8.35 15.25
N GLN A 142 -5.28 -7.38 14.34
CA GLN A 142 -5.18 -7.62 12.89
C GLN A 142 -3.75 -7.53 12.37
N PHE A 143 -2.79 -7.08 13.19
CA PHE A 143 -1.42 -6.74 12.81
C PHE A 143 -0.39 -7.44 13.69
N GLY A 144 0.85 -7.41 13.28
CA GLY A 144 1.99 -7.77 14.13
C GLY A 144 2.17 -6.72 15.23
N VAL A 145 2.09 -7.12 16.49
CA VAL A 145 2.26 -6.23 17.65
C VAL A 145 3.70 -6.25 18.12
N ILE A 146 4.24 -5.06 18.39
CA ILE A 146 5.64 -4.83 18.70
C ILE A 146 5.76 -4.34 20.15
N ALA A 147 6.55 -5.03 20.98
CA ALA A 147 7.02 -4.52 22.24
C ALA A 147 8.44 -3.98 22.11
N VAL A 148 8.66 -2.75 22.55
CA VAL A 148 9.98 -2.09 22.50
C VAL A 148 10.58 -1.93 23.89
N ASP A 149 11.90 -1.85 23.92
CA ASP A 149 12.65 -1.57 25.15
C ASP A 149 12.35 -0.12 25.63
N LYS A 150 12.10 0.04 26.93
CA LYS A 150 11.82 1.36 27.53
C LYS A 150 13.04 2.29 27.50
N ASP A 151 14.22 1.71 27.65
CA ASP A 151 15.49 2.46 27.70
C ASP A 151 16.11 2.60 26.31
N GLN A 152 15.75 1.70 25.38
CA GLN A 152 16.16 1.69 23.99
C GLN A 152 14.95 1.55 23.06
N PRO A 153 14.12 2.60 22.89
CA PRO A 153 12.83 2.50 22.19
C PRO A 153 12.92 2.14 20.70
N LYS A 154 14.13 2.12 20.14
CA LYS A 154 14.38 1.60 18.80
C LYS A 154 14.59 0.08 18.77
N LYS A 155 14.81 -0.61 19.90
CA LYS A 155 15.05 -2.05 19.94
C LYS A 155 13.75 -2.79 20.22
N ILE A 156 13.44 -3.78 19.37
CA ILE A 156 12.29 -4.67 19.54
C ILE A 156 12.67 -5.76 20.56
N LEU A 157 11.85 -5.94 21.58
CA LEU A 157 11.96 -7.00 22.57
C LEU A 157 11.10 -8.22 22.21
N GLU A 158 9.93 -7.97 21.63
CA GLU A 158 8.99 -8.99 21.25
C GLU A 158 8.21 -8.58 20.00
N PHE A 159 7.92 -9.53 19.13
CA PHE A 159 7.04 -9.38 17.98
C PHE A 159 6.04 -10.53 17.97
N ARG A 160 4.74 -10.21 17.99
CA ARG A 160 3.66 -11.21 17.95
C ARG A 160 2.73 -10.93 16.77
N GLU A 161 2.67 -11.87 15.84
CA GLU A 161 1.78 -11.75 14.68
C GLU A 161 0.32 -12.01 15.10
N LYS A 162 -0.53 -11.01 14.91
CA LYS A 162 -1.99 -11.04 15.15
C LYS A 162 -2.41 -11.67 16.49
N PRO A 163 -1.88 -11.18 17.62
CA PRO A 163 -2.18 -11.74 18.93
C PRO A 163 -3.65 -11.48 19.30
N ARG A 164 -4.26 -12.41 20.05
CA ARG A 164 -5.63 -12.23 20.58
C ARG A 164 -5.71 -11.17 21.68
N ASP A 165 -4.63 -10.98 22.40
CA ASP A 165 -4.44 -10.08 23.51
C ASP A 165 -3.23 -9.18 23.25
N PRO A 166 -3.38 -8.11 22.45
CA PRO A 166 -2.28 -7.22 22.13
C PRO A 166 -1.81 -6.43 23.36
N GLU A 167 -0.49 -6.34 23.54
CA GLU A 167 0.08 -5.53 24.61
C GLU A 167 0.00 -4.04 24.29
N PRO A 168 -0.39 -3.20 25.27
CA PRO A 168 -0.42 -1.77 25.12
C PRO A 168 1.00 -1.17 25.08
N VAL A 169 1.11 0.01 24.46
CA VAL A 169 2.34 0.80 24.51
C VAL A 169 2.61 1.25 25.96
N PRO A 170 3.85 1.18 26.45
CA PRO A 170 4.18 1.69 27.78
C PRO A 170 3.71 3.13 27.99
N GLY A 171 2.82 3.31 28.96
CA GLY A 171 2.23 4.61 29.32
C GLY A 171 0.95 4.99 28.58
N ASP A 172 0.42 4.13 27.71
CA ASP A 172 -0.88 4.33 27.04
C ASP A 172 -1.61 2.99 26.88
N ASP A 173 -2.53 2.71 27.79
CA ASP A 173 -3.29 1.46 27.83
C ASP A 173 -4.36 1.35 26.75
N THR A 174 -4.49 2.34 25.87
CA THR A 174 -5.51 2.39 24.81
C THR A 174 -4.96 2.00 23.44
N GLN A 175 -3.64 2.03 23.27
CA GLN A 175 -2.96 1.81 21.98
C GLN A 175 -1.89 0.72 22.08
N ALA A 176 -1.65 0.05 20.95
CA ALA A 176 -0.50 -0.82 20.74
C ALA A 176 0.38 -0.27 19.61
N LEU A 177 1.67 -0.61 19.66
CA LEU A 177 2.58 -0.38 18.54
C LEU A 177 2.48 -1.57 17.58
N VAL A 178 2.12 -1.31 16.33
CA VAL A 178 1.91 -2.37 15.34
C VAL A 178 2.79 -2.20 14.12
N SER A 179 3.16 -3.31 13.51
CA SER A 179 3.90 -3.35 12.26
C SER A 179 3.04 -2.82 11.10
N MET A 180 3.63 -1.97 10.27
CA MET A 180 3.02 -1.50 9.03
C MET A 180 3.23 -2.49 7.87
N GLY A 181 3.92 -3.61 8.07
CA GLY A 181 4.31 -4.52 6.99
C GLY A 181 5.39 -3.96 6.06
N ASN A 182 6.16 -2.98 6.55
CA ASN A 182 7.26 -2.36 5.83
C ASN A 182 8.55 -2.58 6.62
N TYR A 183 9.58 -3.07 5.95
CA TYR A 183 10.82 -3.52 6.58
C TYR A 183 12.04 -3.02 5.82
N ILE A 184 13.14 -2.79 6.53
CA ILE A 184 14.47 -2.59 5.96
C ILE A 184 15.44 -3.60 6.58
N PHE A 185 16.27 -4.19 5.76
CA PHE A 185 17.25 -5.19 6.17
C PHE A 185 18.64 -4.87 5.60
N ASN A 186 19.67 -5.25 6.33
CA ASN A 186 20.96 -5.53 5.73
C ASN A 186 20.79 -6.70 4.74
N ALA A 187 21.24 -6.53 3.49
CA ALA A 187 20.93 -7.49 2.43
C ALA A 187 21.42 -8.90 2.73
N GLN A 188 22.66 -9.05 3.23
CA GLN A 188 23.20 -10.37 3.56
C GLN A 188 22.43 -11.02 4.73
N ALA A 189 22.10 -10.26 5.77
CA ALA A 189 21.32 -10.78 6.89
C ALA A 189 19.94 -11.28 6.47
N LEU A 190 19.27 -10.55 5.54
CA LEU A 190 18.00 -11.02 4.96
C LEU A 190 18.18 -12.33 4.19
N ILE A 191 19.21 -12.43 3.35
CA ILE A 191 19.50 -13.64 2.57
C ILE A 191 19.70 -14.84 3.51
N ASP A 192 20.57 -14.70 4.51
CA ASP A 192 20.87 -15.75 5.48
C ASP A 192 19.64 -16.20 6.26
N ALA A 193 18.81 -15.23 6.69
CA ALA A 193 17.56 -15.51 7.40
C ALA A 193 16.54 -16.28 6.54
N ILE A 194 16.36 -15.87 5.27
CA ILE A 194 15.44 -16.52 4.34
C ILE A 194 15.92 -17.92 3.95
N GLU A 195 17.23 -18.11 3.70
CA GLU A 195 17.79 -19.42 3.39
C GLU A 195 17.67 -20.38 4.58
N ARG A 196 17.85 -19.90 5.81
CA ARG A 196 17.62 -20.66 7.03
C ARG A 196 16.15 -21.05 7.17
N ASP A 197 15.23 -20.10 7.02
CA ASP A 197 13.78 -20.32 7.11
C ASP A 197 13.28 -21.34 6.08
N ALA A 198 13.87 -21.34 4.89
CA ALA A 198 13.53 -22.28 3.83
C ALA A 198 13.81 -23.77 4.19
N LEU A 199 14.65 -24.02 5.19
CA LEU A 199 14.95 -25.36 5.70
C LEU A 199 14.01 -25.81 6.83
N ASP A 200 13.18 -24.90 7.35
CA ASP A 200 12.23 -25.21 8.42
C ASP A 200 10.87 -25.59 7.81
N GLU A 201 10.55 -26.90 7.84
CA GLU A 201 9.29 -27.45 7.35
C GLU A 201 8.07 -26.99 8.17
N THR A 202 8.27 -26.41 9.35
CA THR A 202 7.20 -25.93 10.23
C THR A 202 6.87 -24.44 10.00
N SER A 203 7.77 -23.73 9.30
CA SER A 203 7.59 -22.30 8.97
C SER A 203 6.44 -22.08 7.99
N THR A 204 5.77 -20.96 8.14
CA THR A 204 4.80 -20.43 7.16
C THR A 204 5.48 -19.61 6.06
N HIS A 205 6.79 -19.39 6.20
CA HIS A 205 7.62 -18.58 5.31
C HIS A 205 7.10 -17.15 5.14
N ASP A 206 6.61 -16.56 6.23
CA ASP A 206 6.09 -15.20 6.26
C ASP A 206 7.08 -14.22 6.89
N MET A 207 7.16 -12.99 6.32
CA MET A 207 8.08 -11.97 6.83
C MET A 207 7.75 -11.57 8.26
N GLY A 208 6.47 -11.36 8.57
CA GLY A 208 6.01 -10.98 9.91
C GLY A 208 5.95 -12.16 10.89
N GLY A 209 5.53 -13.34 10.40
CA GLY A 209 5.36 -14.52 11.24
C GLY A 209 6.65 -15.27 11.58
N ASP A 210 7.63 -15.26 10.68
CA ASP A 210 8.82 -16.10 10.81
C ASP A 210 10.14 -15.30 10.76
N ILE A 211 10.30 -14.41 9.79
CA ILE A 211 11.58 -13.70 9.58
C ILE A 211 11.83 -12.62 10.63
N ILE A 212 10.86 -11.75 10.92
CA ILE A 212 11.04 -10.71 11.94
C ILE A 212 11.23 -11.29 13.33
N PRO A 213 10.46 -12.31 13.78
CA PRO A 213 10.71 -12.98 15.06
C PRO A 213 12.15 -13.53 15.18
N TYR A 214 12.70 -14.08 14.11
CA TYR A 214 14.10 -14.53 14.10
C TYR A 214 15.08 -13.41 14.47
N PHE A 215 14.97 -12.22 13.82
CA PHE A 215 15.84 -11.08 14.14
C PHE A 215 15.59 -10.52 15.55
N VAL A 216 14.37 -10.62 16.05
CA VAL A 216 14.03 -10.24 17.43
C VAL A 216 14.73 -11.17 18.43
N GLU A 217 14.69 -12.49 18.21
CA GLU A 217 15.39 -13.49 19.04
C GLU A 217 16.91 -13.30 19.03
N GLN A 218 17.49 -12.89 17.89
CA GLN A 218 18.91 -12.55 17.80
C GLN A 218 19.25 -11.19 18.45
N GLY A 219 18.24 -10.39 18.84
CA GLY A 219 18.42 -9.06 19.40
C GLY A 219 18.89 -8.01 18.38
N THR A 220 18.72 -8.28 17.07
CA THR A 220 19.18 -7.44 15.95
C THR A 220 18.02 -6.76 15.21
N ALA A 221 16.79 -6.79 15.75
CA ALA A 221 15.62 -6.11 15.22
C ALA A 221 15.34 -4.77 15.89
N GLY A 222 15.02 -3.76 15.08
CA GLY A 222 14.63 -2.42 15.53
C GLY A 222 13.26 -1.97 15.02
N ALA A 223 12.67 -1.01 15.72
CA ALA A 223 11.43 -0.35 15.32
C ALA A 223 11.73 1.08 14.85
N TYR A 224 11.12 1.47 13.74
CA TYR A 224 11.06 2.84 13.26
C TYR A 224 9.65 3.38 13.49
N ASP A 225 9.50 4.33 14.41
CA ASP A 225 8.20 4.95 14.69
C ASP A 225 7.81 5.89 13.53
N PHE A 226 6.79 5.50 12.79
CA PHE A 226 6.28 6.22 11.64
C PHE A 226 5.79 7.64 11.96
N THR A 227 5.45 7.93 13.21
CA THR A 227 5.03 9.28 13.63
C THR A 227 6.14 10.33 13.45
N PHE A 228 7.40 9.91 13.40
CA PHE A 228 8.54 10.79 13.13
C PHE A 228 8.85 10.99 11.64
N ASN A 229 8.18 10.26 10.75
CA ASN A 229 8.38 10.39 9.31
C ASN A 229 7.80 11.72 8.81
N LYS A 230 8.63 12.51 8.12
CA LYS A 230 8.27 13.85 7.64
C LYS A 230 8.13 13.83 6.13
N ILE A 231 6.94 14.11 5.65
CA ILE A 231 6.62 14.16 4.22
C ILE A 231 6.57 15.62 3.77
N PRO A 232 7.28 16.01 2.71
CA PRO A 232 7.13 17.33 2.11
C PRO A 232 5.67 17.62 1.74
N GLY A 233 5.17 18.82 2.07
CA GLY A 233 3.81 19.22 1.80
C GLY A 233 2.72 18.58 2.69
N ALA A 234 3.11 17.69 3.63
CA ALA A 234 2.17 17.14 4.61
C ALA A 234 1.78 18.17 5.67
N THR A 235 0.57 18.05 6.17
CA THR A 235 0.03 18.82 7.29
C THR A 235 0.00 17.97 8.57
N GLU A 236 -0.30 18.59 9.72
CA GLU A 236 -0.48 17.83 10.97
C GLU A 236 -1.63 16.80 10.88
N ARG A 237 -2.59 17.01 9.96
CA ARG A 237 -3.72 16.10 9.79
C ARG A 237 -3.35 14.79 9.10
N ASP A 238 -2.53 14.86 8.06
CA ASP A 238 -2.12 13.69 7.30
C ASP A 238 -0.83 13.06 7.83
N ARG A 239 -0.24 13.65 8.88
CA ARG A 239 0.85 13.03 9.62
C ARG A 239 0.40 11.69 10.20
N SER A 240 1.19 10.66 9.97
CA SER A 240 0.92 9.29 10.44
C SER A 240 -0.37 8.66 9.88
N TYR A 241 -0.90 9.19 8.77
CA TYR A 241 -1.99 8.51 8.10
C TYR A 241 -1.49 7.21 7.47
N TRP A 242 -2.02 6.13 7.95
CA TRP A 242 -1.82 4.79 7.39
C TRP A 242 -3.12 4.01 7.53
N ARG A 243 -3.58 3.41 6.44
CA ARG A 243 -4.83 2.66 6.42
C ARG A 243 -4.67 1.37 5.64
N ASP A 244 -4.90 0.25 6.32
CA ASP A 244 -5.17 -1.02 5.65
C ASP A 244 -6.58 -0.99 5.07
N VAL A 245 -6.70 -1.27 3.78
CA VAL A 245 -7.97 -1.40 3.07
C VAL A 245 -8.32 -2.88 2.85
N GLY A 246 -8.15 -3.68 3.89
CA GLY A 246 -8.37 -5.13 3.91
C GLY A 246 -9.82 -5.57 3.84
N THR A 247 -10.77 -4.72 4.22
CA THR A 247 -12.21 -4.98 4.18
C THR A 247 -12.90 -4.06 3.17
N ILE A 248 -14.15 -4.39 2.79
CA ILE A 248 -14.96 -3.51 1.93
C ILE A 248 -15.28 -2.21 2.66
N ASP A 249 -15.55 -2.28 3.95
CA ASP A 249 -15.88 -1.10 4.77
C ASP A 249 -14.68 -0.16 4.87
N SER A 250 -13.48 -0.68 5.18
CA SER A 250 -12.26 0.14 5.23
C SER A 250 -11.89 0.74 3.87
N TYR A 251 -12.15 0.02 2.78
CA TYR A 251 -11.99 0.52 1.42
C TYR A 251 -12.99 1.65 1.12
N TYR A 252 -14.24 1.49 1.48
CA TYR A 252 -15.29 2.50 1.32
C TYR A 252 -14.98 3.75 2.15
N ASP A 253 -14.69 3.58 3.44
CA ASP A 253 -14.37 4.69 4.36
C ASP A 253 -13.17 5.50 3.90
N ALA A 254 -12.15 4.82 3.33
CA ALA A 254 -10.98 5.50 2.77
C ALA A 254 -11.36 6.40 1.57
N HIS A 255 -12.32 5.97 0.73
CA HIS A 255 -12.83 6.82 -0.36
C HIS A 255 -13.68 7.98 0.15
N MET A 256 -14.51 7.74 1.17
CA MET A 256 -15.34 8.81 1.76
C MET A 256 -14.50 9.87 2.48
N ASP A 257 -13.36 9.48 3.07
CA ASP A 257 -12.40 10.46 3.59
C ASP A 257 -11.88 11.37 2.47
N LEU A 258 -11.48 10.82 1.32
CA LEU A 258 -10.92 11.59 0.21
C LEU A 258 -11.85 12.65 -0.37
N ILE A 259 -13.17 12.41 -0.34
CA ILE A 259 -14.17 13.37 -0.84
C ILE A 259 -14.64 14.38 0.20
N SER A 260 -14.22 14.22 1.45
CA SER A 260 -14.57 15.19 2.49
C SER A 260 -13.95 16.56 2.18
N THR A 261 -14.59 17.62 2.65
CA THR A 261 -14.12 19.01 2.45
C THR A 261 -12.69 19.22 2.97
N MET A 262 -12.33 18.49 4.02
CA MET A 262 -10.98 18.50 4.61
C MET A 262 -10.54 17.05 4.85
N PRO A 263 -10.07 16.33 3.82
CA PRO A 263 -9.66 14.95 3.96
C PRO A 263 -8.46 14.82 4.90
N ILE A 264 -8.36 13.68 5.58
CA ILE A 264 -7.17 13.37 6.37
C ILE A 264 -6.00 13.11 5.42
N PHE A 265 -6.22 12.28 4.40
CA PHE A 265 -5.24 12.03 3.36
C PHE A 265 -5.38 13.04 2.21
N ASN A 266 -4.45 13.99 2.10
CA ASN A 266 -4.47 14.97 1.01
C ASN A 266 -3.93 14.38 -0.29
N LEU A 267 -4.80 13.90 -1.19
CA LEU A 267 -4.41 13.33 -2.48
C LEU A 267 -3.68 14.36 -3.40
N TYR A 268 -3.89 15.66 -3.15
CA TYR A 268 -3.37 16.78 -3.97
C TYR A 268 -2.03 17.35 -3.48
N ASN A 269 -1.29 16.60 -2.64
CA ASN A 269 0.07 17.00 -2.27
C ASN A 269 1.03 16.81 -3.45
N ASP A 270 1.41 17.91 -4.11
CA ASP A 270 2.29 17.95 -5.27
C ASP A 270 3.79 17.85 -4.91
N GLN A 271 4.16 18.07 -3.65
CA GLN A 271 5.53 17.92 -3.17
C GLN A 271 5.89 16.45 -2.87
N TRP A 272 4.88 15.58 -2.67
CA TRP A 272 5.03 14.13 -2.52
C TRP A 272 3.87 13.44 -3.26
N PRO A 273 3.87 13.51 -4.60
CA PRO A 273 2.74 13.04 -5.40
C PRO A 273 2.57 11.52 -5.34
N VAL A 274 1.33 11.08 -5.45
CA VAL A 274 1.02 9.70 -5.80
C VAL A 274 0.96 9.63 -7.32
N PHE A 275 1.86 8.86 -7.93
CA PHE A 275 1.89 8.66 -9.38
C PHE A 275 0.85 7.62 -9.79
N ASN A 276 0.29 7.82 -10.97
CA ASN A 276 -0.68 6.89 -11.55
C ASN A 276 -0.52 6.77 -13.07
N GLN A 277 -1.31 5.89 -13.66
CA GLN A 277 -1.37 5.78 -15.11
C GLN A 277 -1.98 7.06 -15.72
N GLN A 278 -1.22 7.72 -16.59
CA GLN A 278 -1.79 8.77 -17.42
C GLN A 278 -2.67 8.13 -18.50
N ILE A 279 -3.98 8.18 -18.29
CA ILE A 279 -4.97 7.64 -19.21
C ILE A 279 -5.29 8.70 -20.26
N ASN A 280 -5.15 8.35 -21.54
CA ASN A 280 -5.49 9.24 -22.65
C ASN A 280 -7.01 9.26 -22.84
N MET A 281 -7.71 10.07 -22.07
CA MET A 281 -9.16 10.26 -22.12
C MET A 281 -9.51 11.74 -22.14
N ALA A 282 -10.70 12.06 -22.68
CA ALA A 282 -11.25 13.40 -22.61
C ALA A 282 -11.51 13.83 -21.13
N PRO A 283 -11.52 15.13 -20.84
CA PRO A 283 -11.97 15.62 -19.54
C PRO A 283 -13.38 15.15 -19.17
N ALA A 284 -13.70 15.13 -17.89
CA ALA A 284 -15.06 14.87 -17.42
C ALA A 284 -16.04 15.92 -17.98
N LYS A 285 -17.27 15.51 -18.31
CA LYS A 285 -18.27 16.36 -18.94
C LYS A 285 -19.61 16.26 -18.23
N PHE A 286 -20.17 17.43 -17.90
CA PHE A 286 -21.48 17.59 -17.28
C PHE A 286 -22.39 18.34 -18.24
N ILE A 287 -23.52 17.74 -18.64
CA ILE A 287 -24.42 18.31 -19.66
C ILE A 287 -25.89 18.19 -19.26
N HIS A 288 -26.70 19.04 -19.86
CA HIS A 288 -28.15 18.86 -19.83
C HIS A 288 -28.54 17.66 -20.73
N ASP A 289 -29.61 17.00 -20.34
CA ASP A 289 -30.26 16.04 -21.24
C ASP A 289 -31.23 16.78 -22.22
N SER A 290 -31.94 16.01 -23.05
CA SER A 290 -32.90 16.52 -24.02
C SER A 290 -34.15 17.11 -23.37
N GLU A 291 -34.43 16.84 -22.09
CA GLU A 291 -35.57 17.35 -21.33
C GLU A 291 -35.18 18.56 -20.47
N GLY A 292 -33.91 19.00 -20.50
CA GLY A 292 -33.40 20.16 -19.77
C GLY A 292 -32.96 19.86 -18.36
N ASN A 293 -32.90 18.57 -17.92
CA ASN A 293 -32.35 18.21 -16.62
C ASN A 293 -30.84 18.43 -16.63
N GLN A 294 -30.31 19.09 -15.60
CA GLN A 294 -28.90 19.45 -15.51
C GLN A 294 -28.05 18.30 -14.93
N GLY A 295 -26.96 17.96 -15.62
CA GLY A 295 -25.89 17.12 -15.05
C GLY A 295 -25.07 17.95 -14.06
N ARG A 296 -24.98 17.50 -12.79
CA ARG A 296 -24.27 18.19 -11.71
C ARG A 296 -23.64 17.24 -10.70
N THR A 297 -22.63 17.74 -9.99
CA THR A 297 -21.95 16.99 -8.92
C THR A 297 -21.63 17.88 -7.73
N HIS A 298 -21.63 17.29 -6.52
CA HIS A 298 -21.25 17.92 -5.26
C HIS A 298 -20.37 16.97 -4.44
N ASP A 299 -19.37 17.49 -3.75
CA ASP A 299 -18.50 16.76 -2.82
C ASP A 299 -18.03 15.39 -3.36
N SER A 300 -17.52 15.38 -4.59
CA SER A 300 -17.21 14.12 -5.30
C SER A 300 -15.90 14.22 -6.05
N ILE A 301 -15.22 13.08 -6.21
CA ILE A 301 -14.07 12.95 -7.12
C ILE A 301 -14.57 12.38 -8.45
N VAL A 302 -14.26 13.07 -9.55
CA VAL A 302 -14.67 12.66 -10.90
C VAL A 302 -13.46 12.54 -11.81
N SER A 303 -13.23 11.33 -12.32
CA SER A 303 -12.08 11.02 -13.16
C SER A 303 -12.29 11.42 -14.62
N LEU A 304 -11.23 11.30 -15.44
CA LEU A 304 -11.26 11.55 -16.87
C LEU A 304 -12.26 10.62 -17.60
N GLY A 305 -12.84 11.10 -18.69
CA GLY A 305 -13.77 10.32 -19.51
C GLY A 305 -15.19 10.20 -18.96
N VAL A 306 -15.45 10.68 -17.73
CA VAL A 306 -16.79 10.62 -17.14
C VAL A 306 -17.75 11.57 -17.86
N VAL A 307 -18.96 11.08 -18.13
CA VAL A 307 -20.06 11.90 -18.70
C VAL A 307 -21.29 11.77 -17.81
N VAL A 308 -21.74 12.90 -17.30
CA VAL A 308 -22.98 13.02 -16.50
C VAL A 308 -23.99 13.84 -17.30
N SER A 309 -25.06 13.18 -17.77
CA SER A 309 -26.10 13.79 -18.60
C SER A 309 -27.42 13.82 -17.83
N GLY A 310 -27.85 15.02 -17.40
CA GLY A 310 -29.14 15.21 -16.71
C GLY A 310 -29.29 14.43 -15.39
N ALA A 311 -28.19 14.14 -14.72
CA ALA A 311 -28.14 13.36 -13.48
C ALA A 311 -27.44 14.12 -12.35
N VAL A 312 -27.63 13.69 -11.11
CA VAL A 312 -27.06 14.28 -9.90
C VAL A 312 -26.12 13.28 -9.24
N ILE A 313 -24.89 13.75 -8.94
CA ILE A 313 -23.87 12.97 -8.24
C ILE A 313 -23.53 13.70 -6.94
N GLU A 314 -23.56 13.02 -5.82
CA GLU A 314 -23.25 13.59 -4.51
C GLU A 314 -22.39 12.63 -3.70
N ARG A 315 -21.38 13.15 -3.02
CA ARG A 315 -20.50 12.40 -2.10
C ARG A 315 -20.06 11.05 -2.67
N SER A 316 -19.55 11.08 -3.89
CA SER A 316 -19.23 9.85 -4.63
C SER A 316 -17.88 9.95 -5.34
N VAL A 317 -17.27 8.79 -5.60
CA VAL A 317 -16.05 8.68 -6.40
C VAL A 317 -16.39 7.97 -7.71
N LEU A 318 -16.17 8.65 -8.84
CA LEU A 318 -16.40 8.10 -10.18
C LEU A 318 -15.06 7.86 -10.85
N SER A 319 -14.79 6.59 -11.14
CA SER A 319 -13.58 6.15 -11.86
C SER A 319 -13.66 6.47 -13.36
N PRO A 320 -12.58 6.29 -14.13
CA PRO A 320 -12.55 6.66 -15.54
C PRO A 320 -13.64 6.03 -16.39
N ASN A 321 -14.13 6.80 -17.37
CA ASN A 321 -15.09 6.37 -18.36
C ASN A 321 -16.47 5.93 -17.81
N VAL A 322 -16.87 6.43 -16.63
CA VAL A 322 -18.22 6.22 -16.08
C VAL A 322 -19.21 7.11 -16.84
N ARG A 323 -20.38 6.55 -17.16
CA ARG A 323 -21.49 7.27 -17.77
C ARG A 323 -22.72 7.22 -16.88
N VAL A 324 -23.31 8.38 -16.60
CA VAL A 324 -24.53 8.49 -15.81
C VAL A 324 -25.60 9.21 -16.64
N PHE A 325 -26.70 8.51 -16.85
CA PHE A 325 -27.79 9.01 -17.69
C PHE A 325 -28.88 9.70 -16.89
N SER A 326 -29.78 10.36 -17.60
CA SER A 326 -30.78 11.29 -17.11
C SER A 326 -31.62 10.79 -15.95
N ARG A 327 -32.02 11.72 -15.05
CA ARG A 327 -32.90 11.46 -13.93
C ARG A 327 -32.36 10.44 -12.91
N SER A 328 -31.07 10.19 -12.94
CA SER A 328 -30.39 9.30 -11.97
C SER A 328 -29.81 10.12 -10.82
N LEU A 329 -29.81 9.52 -9.63
CA LEU A 329 -29.18 10.05 -8.43
C LEU A 329 -28.15 9.03 -7.92
N VAL A 330 -26.89 9.46 -7.84
CA VAL A 330 -25.80 8.65 -7.29
C VAL A 330 -25.28 9.34 -6.04
N THR A 331 -25.39 8.69 -4.90
CA THR A 331 -24.97 9.24 -3.61
C THR A 331 -24.12 8.24 -2.85
N ASP A 332 -23.16 8.73 -2.08
CA ASP A 332 -22.36 7.95 -1.12
C ASP A 332 -21.80 6.67 -1.76
N SER A 333 -21.26 6.78 -2.98
CA SER A 333 -20.95 5.62 -3.80
C SER A 333 -19.52 5.67 -4.35
N VAL A 334 -18.93 4.49 -4.54
CA VAL A 334 -17.67 4.31 -5.29
C VAL A 334 -17.99 3.56 -6.57
N ILE A 335 -17.94 4.25 -7.71
CA ILE A 335 -18.25 3.70 -9.03
C ILE A 335 -16.95 3.38 -9.76
N LEU A 336 -16.77 2.11 -10.10
CA LEU A 336 -15.55 1.64 -10.79
C LEU A 336 -15.56 2.02 -12.28
N ASP A 337 -14.41 1.82 -12.93
CA ASP A 337 -14.18 2.18 -14.33
C ASP A 337 -15.14 1.48 -15.31
N ASN A 338 -15.52 2.20 -16.38
CA ASN A 338 -16.39 1.74 -17.46
C ASN A 338 -17.83 1.36 -17.04
N VAL A 339 -18.31 1.83 -15.89
CA VAL A 339 -19.68 1.60 -15.44
C VAL A 339 -20.65 2.55 -16.16
N GLU A 340 -21.79 2.03 -16.59
CA GLU A 340 -22.92 2.79 -17.11
C GLU A 340 -24.10 2.70 -16.14
N ILE A 341 -24.59 3.86 -15.68
CA ILE A 341 -25.78 4.00 -14.84
C ILE A 341 -26.90 4.49 -15.74
N GLY A 342 -27.93 3.68 -15.87
CA GLY A 342 -29.06 3.93 -16.77
C GLY A 342 -29.92 5.12 -16.38
N VAL A 343 -30.99 5.35 -17.15
CA VAL A 343 -31.93 6.44 -16.90
C VAL A 343 -32.81 6.13 -15.68
N GLY A 344 -32.95 7.08 -14.77
CA GLY A 344 -33.88 7.01 -13.63
C GLY A 344 -33.43 6.03 -12.52
N CYS A 345 -32.12 5.78 -12.37
CA CYS A 345 -31.57 4.95 -11.31
C CYS A 345 -31.36 5.73 -10.00
#